data_c2bbb72c50c0bf15e51583dd9a3e66c1
#
_entry.id   c2bbb72c50c0bf15e51583dd9a3e66c1
#
_cell.length_a   1.000
_cell.length_b   1.000
_cell.length_c   1.000
_cell.angle_alpha   90.00
_cell.angle_beta   90.00
_cell.angle_gamma   90.00
#
_symmetry.space_group_name_H-M   'P 1'
#
loop_
_entity.id
_entity.type
_entity.pdbx_description
1 polymer ?
#
loop_
_entity_poly.entity_id
_entity_poly.type
_entity_poly.pdbx_seq_one_letter_code
_entity_poly.pdbx_strand_id
1 'polypeptide(L)' 'MTTKVRREFESLASAAERTGLSIRTLRRRIASGGLAAYRSGARVIRVDPDDVDRMMVRMPTAWN' A
#
# COMPACT_ATOMS: atom_id res chain seq x y z
N MET A 1 5.11 9.32 -18.64
CA MET A 1 4.64 8.98 -17.30
C MET A 1 4.02 10.18 -16.63
N THR A 2 2.87 10.00 -16.03
CA THR A 2 2.16 11.10 -15.39
C THR A 2 2.73 11.35 -14.01
N THR A 3 3.09 12.60 -13.72
CA THR A 3 3.56 12.98 -12.40
C THR A 3 2.35 13.22 -11.51
N LYS A 4 2.38 12.62 -10.34
CA LYS A 4 1.31 12.77 -9.39
C LYS A 4 1.40 14.17 -8.76
N VAL A 5 0.36 14.98 -8.92
CA VAL A 5 0.33 16.33 -8.40
C VAL A 5 0.11 16.34 -6.89
N ARG A 6 -0.75 15.46 -6.40
CA ARG A 6 -1.09 15.38 -4.99
C ARG A 6 -1.03 13.95 -4.53
N ARG A 7 -0.52 13.76 -3.30
CA ARG A 7 -0.52 12.45 -2.68
C ARG A 7 -1.94 12.13 -2.21
N GLU A 8 -2.35 10.91 -2.46
CA GLU A 8 -3.61 10.40 -1.92
C GLU A 8 -3.34 9.55 -0.71
N PHE A 9 -4.34 9.45 0.15
CA PHE A 9 -4.22 8.65 1.35
C PHE A 9 -5.41 7.72 1.46
N GLU A 10 -5.16 6.49 1.87
CA GLU A 10 -6.23 5.55 2.17
C GLU A 10 -5.89 4.83 3.48
N SER A 11 -6.93 4.32 4.14
CA SER A 11 -6.74 3.55 5.36
C SER A 11 -6.16 2.19 5.01
N LEU A 12 -5.56 1.53 6.01
CA LEU A 12 -5.10 0.17 5.81
C LEU A 12 -6.26 -0.77 5.47
N ALA A 13 -7.42 -0.55 6.09
CA ALA A 13 -8.59 -1.36 5.81
C ALA A 13 -9.04 -1.21 4.36
N SER A 14 -9.03 0.02 3.85
CA SER A 14 -9.39 0.29 2.46
C SER A 14 -8.40 -0.38 1.50
N ALA A 15 -7.11 -0.24 1.78
CA ALA A 15 -6.08 -0.85 0.95
C ALA A 15 -6.20 -2.38 0.97
N ALA A 16 -6.46 -2.94 2.14
CA ALA A 16 -6.64 -4.38 2.28
C ALA A 16 -7.81 -4.88 1.45
N GLU A 17 -8.94 -4.18 1.52
CA GLU A 17 -10.13 -4.57 0.77
C GLU A 17 -9.89 -4.46 -0.73
N ARG A 18 -9.26 -3.38 -1.15
CA ARG A 18 -9.04 -3.13 -2.58
C ARG A 18 -8.06 -4.14 -3.19
N THR A 19 -7.03 -4.53 -2.45
CA THR A 19 -5.98 -5.41 -2.96
C THR A 19 -6.20 -6.88 -2.62
N GLY A 20 -7.08 -7.17 -1.67
CA GLY A 20 -7.24 -8.53 -1.18
C GLY A 20 -6.17 -8.97 -0.20
N LEU A 21 -5.25 -8.07 0.17
CA LEU A 21 -4.25 -8.37 1.19
C LEU A 21 -4.84 -8.16 2.57
N SER A 22 -4.27 -8.82 3.57
CA SER A 22 -4.71 -8.60 4.94
C SER A 22 -4.06 -7.34 5.50
N ILE A 23 -4.72 -6.73 6.49
CA ILE A 23 -4.15 -5.59 7.19
C ILE A 23 -2.82 -5.99 7.82
N ARG A 24 -2.74 -7.22 8.33
CA ARG A 24 -1.51 -7.73 8.93
C ARG A 24 -0.36 -7.75 7.91
N THR A 25 -0.64 -8.17 6.69
CA THR A 25 0.37 -8.18 5.63
C THR A 25 0.84 -6.76 5.33
N LEU A 26 -0.10 -5.81 5.25
CA LEU A 26 0.26 -4.41 5.00
C LEU A 26 1.12 -3.86 6.14
N ARG A 27 0.76 -4.15 7.38
CA ARG A 27 1.56 -3.70 8.53
C ARG A 27 2.95 -4.31 8.50
N ARG A 28 3.07 -5.56 8.10
CA ARG A 28 4.37 -6.22 7.97
C ARG A 28 5.23 -5.53 6.91
N ARG A 29 4.63 -5.16 5.80
CA ARG A 29 5.37 -4.45 4.75
C ARG A 29 5.83 -3.08 5.20
N ILE A 30 4.99 -2.39 5.96
CA ILE A 30 5.38 -1.10 6.55
C ILE A 30 6.56 -1.30 7.49
N ALA A 31 6.50 -2.29 8.36
CA ALA A 31 7.54 -2.55 9.34
C ALA A 31 8.87 -2.91 8.68
N SER A 32 8.83 -3.59 7.54
CA SER A 32 10.05 -4.00 6.83
C SER A 32 10.58 -2.91 5.90
N GLY A 33 9.88 -1.78 5.79
CA GLY A 33 10.30 -0.70 4.91
C GLY A 33 9.85 -0.85 3.47
N GLY A 34 9.04 -1.87 3.16
CA GLY A 34 8.55 -2.11 1.81
C GLY A 34 7.35 -1.28 1.41
N LEU A 35 6.72 -0.60 2.37
CA LEU A 35 5.56 0.23 2.11
C LEU A 35 5.64 1.47 2.98
N ALA A 36 5.64 2.64 2.36
CA ALA A 36 5.64 3.90 3.08
C ALA A 36 4.31 4.11 3.79
N ALA A 37 4.36 4.59 5.01
CA ALA A 37 3.17 4.89 5.79
C ALA A 37 3.25 6.29 6.31
N TYR A 38 2.08 6.90 6.50
CA TYR A 38 1.94 8.28 6.96
C TYR A 38 1.02 8.30 8.16
N ARG A 39 1.31 9.17 9.08
CA ARG A 39 0.56 9.21 10.31
C ARG A 39 -0.02 10.61 10.52
N SER A 40 -1.29 10.64 10.91
CA SER A 40 -1.93 11.85 11.35
C SER A 40 -2.26 11.68 12.82
N GLY A 41 -1.52 12.37 13.68
CA GLY A 41 -1.67 12.18 15.12
C GLY A 41 -1.03 10.88 15.59
N ALA A 42 -1.47 10.38 16.75
CA ALA A 42 -0.81 9.25 17.38
C ALA A 42 -1.20 7.90 16.80
N ARG A 43 -2.39 7.78 16.23
CA ARG A 43 -2.94 6.47 15.88
C ARG A 43 -3.44 6.32 14.46
N VAL A 44 -3.62 7.41 13.75
CA VAL A 44 -4.19 7.35 12.41
C VAL A 44 -3.08 7.10 11.41
N ILE A 45 -3.11 5.92 10.81
CA ILE A 45 -2.11 5.50 9.82
C ILE A 45 -2.77 5.46 8.45
N ARG A 46 -2.08 6.02 7.47
CA ARG A 46 -2.56 6.04 6.09
C ARG A 46 -1.44 5.62 5.16
N VAL A 47 -1.83 5.12 3.99
CA VAL A 47 -0.89 4.76 2.93
C VAL A 47 -1.35 5.42 1.64
N ASP A 48 -0.44 5.56 0.70
CA ASP A 48 -0.75 6.09 -0.62
C ASP A 48 -1.12 4.90 -1.52
N PRO A 49 -2.29 4.93 -2.17
CA PRO A 49 -2.68 3.83 -3.06
C PRO A 49 -1.64 3.50 -4.12
N ASP A 50 -0.94 4.51 -4.65
CA ASP A 50 0.09 4.26 -5.66
C ASP A 50 1.26 3.47 -5.08
N ASP A 51 1.63 3.76 -3.83
CA ASP A 51 2.69 3.00 -3.18
C ASP A 51 2.26 1.56 -2.93
N VAL A 52 1.00 1.37 -2.56
CA VAL A 52 0.45 0.01 -2.37
C VAL A 52 0.47 -0.75 -3.68
N ASP A 53 0.05 -0.10 -4.77
CA ASP A 53 0.02 -0.74 -6.08
C ASP A 53 1.43 -1.10 -6.54
N ARG A 54 2.41 -0.27 -6.25
CA ARG A 54 3.80 -0.55 -6.65
C ARG A 54 4.40 -1.74 -5.92
N MET A 55 3.83 -2.12 -4.77
CA MET A 55 4.26 -3.34 -4.10
C MET A 55 3.89 -4.59 -4.88
N MET A 56 2.85 -4.50 -5.70
CA MET A 56 2.33 -5.64 -6.42
C MET A 56 3.18 -5.87 -7.66
N VAL A 57 3.83 -7.02 -7.72
CA VAL A 57 4.74 -7.35 -8.80
C VAL A 57 4.08 -8.37 -9.71
N ARG A 58 4.10 -8.08 -11.00
CA ARG A 58 3.52 -8.98 -11.97
C ARG A 58 4.32 -10.28 -12.02
N MET A 59 3.62 -11.39 -11.93
CA MET A 59 4.26 -12.70 -12.06
C MET A 59 4.50 -13.02 -13.54
N PRO A 60 5.48 -13.88 -13.83
CA PRO A 60 5.69 -14.32 -15.20
C PRO A 60 4.42 -14.97 -15.75
N THR A 61 4.14 -14.70 -17.04
CA THR A 61 2.91 -15.19 -17.65
C THR A 61 2.94 -16.69 -17.92
N ALA A 62 4.12 -17.31 -17.90
CA ALA A 62 4.24 -18.76 -18.10
C ALA A 62 3.98 -19.55 -16.83
N TRP A 63 3.50 -18.90 -15.80
CA TRP A 63 3.15 -19.53 -14.54
C TRP A 63 1.98 -20.48 -14.71
N ASN A 64 2.09 -21.66 -14.12
CA ASN A 64 1.00 -22.64 -14.09
C ASN A 64 0.72 -23.05 -12.67
#